data_85bcc2cc66c25c5ad56fb5658e671ed0
#
_entry.id   85bcc2cc66c25c5ad56fb5658e671ed0
#
_cell.length_a   1.000
_cell.length_b   1.000
_cell.length_c   1.000
_cell.angle_alpha   90.00
_cell.angle_beta   90.00
_cell.angle_gamma   90.00
#
_symmetry.space_group_name_H-M   'P 1'
#
loop_
_entity.id
_entity.type
_entity.pdbx_description
1 polymer ?
#
loop_
_entity_poly.entity_id
_entity_poly.type
_entity_poly.pdbx_seq_one_letter_code
_entity_poly.pdbx_strand_id
1 'polypeptide(L)'
;MDYRKSAQEVLDNIGGADNVVSAAHCATRLRLVIADNSKVNKEAIENVDGAKGVFEAQGQLQIIFGTGTVNKVYEEFIALSGVEAATKAEVKEAAAQQQNIFMRAIKVLGDVFVPIIPAIVASGLLLGIMSALNFMASNGFIALDTNNFIYKIADLVSGTSFGILQILIGYSAAKAFGANPYLGAVVGGAFINSSLQSAYTVASEGVQTMVTVIPGVYSFEWVGYQGHVIPIVIACAILAFLEKRLHKIVPEMFDLFVTPLVSVFVTVLVTLVAVGPIFVWAENAILGLIQALLTLPFGIGSFIVGLFYAPTVVTGIHQMYTAIDLGQLAQYGVTYWLPIASAANIAQGGAALAVAFKTRDAKIKGLALPSALSAFMGITEPAIFGVNLRFFKPIIAGCIGGGCGALVCALTSLAASGTGVTGIFGILLCLAQPVQYAIMFAVAALVSFAVSFVLYKDEPKASEQA
;
A
#
# COMPACT_ATOMS: atom_id res chain seq x y z
N MET A 1 -27.25 -3.17 24.14
CA MET A 1 -27.08 -3.73 22.79
C MET A 1 -27.38 -5.21 22.84
N ASP A 2 -28.35 -5.65 22.07
CA ASP A 2 -28.67 -7.06 21.85
C ASP A 2 -27.94 -7.54 20.59
N TYR A 3 -26.90 -8.33 20.78
CA TYR A 3 -25.99 -8.74 19.68
C TYR A 3 -26.69 -9.62 18.64
N ARG A 4 -27.63 -10.48 19.09
CA ARG A 4 -28.41 -11.35 18.22
C ARG A 4 -29.38 -10.54 17.36
N LYS A 5 -30.05 -9.56 17.97
CA LYS A 5 -30.92 -8.63 17.25
C LYS A 5 -30.14 -7.84 16.20
N SER A 6 -28.97 -7.29 16.57
CA SER A 6 -28.13 -6.55 15.65
C SER A 6 -27.61 -7.41 14.50
N ALA A 7 -27.22 -8.67 14.77
CA ALA A 7 -26.82 -9.62 13.75
C ALA A 7 -27.98 -9.97 12.80
N GLN A 8 -29.19 -10.16 13.32
CA GLN A 8 -30.38 -10.42 12.52
C GLN A 8 -30.74 -9.22 11.63
N GLU A 9 -30.74 -8.01 12.17
CA GLU A 9 -30.98 -6.79 11.41
C GLU A 9 -29.96 -6.59 10.28
N VAL A 10 -28.68 -6.92 10.51
CA VAL A 10 -27.67 -6.93 9.45
C VAL A 10 -28.04 -7.97 8.39
N LEU A 11 -28.37 -9.19 8.80
CA LEU A 11 -28.69 -10.29 7.88
C LEU A 11 -29.91 -9.96 7.00
N ASP A 12 -30.96 -9.39 7.59
CA ASP A 12 -32.17 -8.99 6.87
C ASP A 12 -31.87 -7.89 5.83
N ASN A 13 -31.00 -6.95 6.17
CA ASN A 13 -30.67 -5.80 5.32
C ASN A 13 -29.55 -6.04 4.28
N ILE A 14 -28.97 -7.25 4.28
CA ILE A 14 -28.05 -7.68 3.20
C ILE A 14 -28.73 -8.64 2.20
N GLY A 15 -30.02 -8.89 2.33
CA GLY A 15 -30.76 -9.80 1.46
C GLY A 15 -30.82 -11.25 1.94
N GLY A 16 -30.58 -11.49 3.25
CA GLY A 16 -30.68 -12.81 3.89
C GLY A 16 -29.42 -13.66 3.76
N ALA A 17 -29.50 -14.86 4.36
CA ALA A 17 -28.38 -15.81 4.42
C ALA A 17 -27.90 -16.26 3.02
N ASP A 18 -28.80 -16.46 2.08
CA ASP A 18 -28.50 -16.90 0.71
C ASP A 18 -27.65 -15.88 -0.07
N ASN A 19 -27.62 -14.65 0.38
CA ASN A 19 -26.81 -13.59 -0.24
C ASN A 19 -25.41 -13.46 0.36
N VAL A 20 -25.09 -14.22 1.41
CA VAL A 20 -23.78 -14.22 2.05
C VAL A 20 -22.90 -15.32 1.47
N VAL A 21 -21.84 -14.96 0.76
CA VAL A 21 -20.86 -15.89 0.20
C VAL A 21 -19.83 -16.29 1.25
N SER A 22 -19.39 -15.34 2.09
CA SER A 22 -18.38 -15.59 3.11
C SER A 22 -18.41 -14.49 4.17
N ALA A 23 -18.12 -14.84 5.42
CA ALA A 23 -18.11 -13.91 6.56
C ALA A 23 -16.87 -14.11 7.43
N ALA A 24 -16.23 -13.01 7.81
CA ALA A 24 -15.17 -12.97 8.81
C ALA A 24 -15.23 -11.65 9.62
N HIS A 25 -14.42 -11.54 10.65
CA HIS A 25 -14.27 -10.29 11.38
C HIS A 25 -12.79 -9.94 11.62
N CYS A 26 -12.52 -8.67 11.87
CA CYS A 26 -11.24 -8.21 12.44
C CYS A 26 -11.50 -7.56 13.80
N ALA A 27 -10.49 -6.90 14.37
CA ALA A 27 -10.59 -6.31 15.70
C ALA A 27 -11.80 -5.36 15.88
N THR A 28 -12.28 -4.73 14.79
CA THR A 28 -13.33 -3.70 14.84
C THR A 28 -14.44 -3.86 13.81
N ARG A 29 -14.30 -4.76 12.81
CA ARG A 29 -15.20 -4.81 11.63
C ARG A 29 -15.68 -6.22 11.33
N LEU A 30 -16.97 -6.34 11.06
CA LEU A 30 -17.57 -7.48 10.37
C LEU A 30 -17.30 -7.32 8.87
N ARG A 31 -16.84 -8.37 8.21
CA ARG A 31 -16.47 -8.40 6.79
C ARG A 31 -17.27 -9.48 6.08
N LEU A 32 -18.05 -9.08 5.11
CA LEU A 32 -18.94 -9.95 4.37
C LEU A 32 -18.61 -9.89 2.88
N VAL A 33 -18.62 -11.02 2.20
CA VAL A 33 -18.69 -11.10 0.75
C VAL A 33 -20.15 -11.37 0.38
N ILE A 34 -20.73 -10.49 -0.40
CA ILE A 34 -22.14 -10.50 -0.78
C ILE A 34 -22.26 -10.93 -2.25
N ALA A 35 -23.15 -11.84 -2.55
CA ALA A 35 -23.36 -12.33 -3.91
C ALA A 35 -24.00 -11.27 -4.82
N ASP A 36 -25.00 -10.56 -4.30
CA ASP A 36 -25.77 -9.53 -5.02
C ASP A 36 -25.85 -8.26 -4.16
N ASN A 37 -25.02 -7.28 -4.48
CA ASN A 37 -24.96 -6.00 -3.77
C ASN A 37 -26.21 -5.14 -3.99
N SER A 38 -27.06 -5.41 -4.97
CA SER A 38 -28.32 -4.67 -5.19
C SER A 38 -29.34 -4.89 -4.07
N LYS A 39 -29.20 -5.98 -3.32
CA LYS A 39 -30.07 -6.32 -2.17
C LYS A 39 -29.62 -5.70 -0.85
N VAL A 40 -28.46 -5.00 -0.84
CA VAL A 40 -27.89 -4.43 0.38
C VAL A 40 -28.48 -3.06 0.65
N ASN A 41 -29.16 -2.92 1.78
CA ASN A 41 -29.67 -1.64 2.29
C ASN A 41 -28.65 -1.05 3.29
N LYS A 42 -27.69 -0.26 2.78
CA LYS A 42 -26.62 0.34 3.61
C LYS A 42 -27.17 1.30 4.68
N GLU A 43 -28.18 2.11 4.33
CA GLU A 43 -28.81 3.04 5.27
C GLU A 43 -29.42 2.33 6.48
N ALA A 44 -30.12 1.23 6.24
CA ALA A 44 -30.72 0.44 7.31
C ALA A 44 -29.64 -0.22 8.19
N ILE A 45 -28.54 -0.72 7.59
CA ILE A 45 -27.41 -1.32 8.33
C ILE A 45 -26.70 -0.27 9.19
N GLU A 46 -26.57 0.97 8.73
CA GLU A 46 -25.97 2.07 9.53
C GLU A 46 -26.79 2.41 10.78
N ASN A 47 -28.10 2.16 10.76
CA ASN A 47 -28.99 2.38 11.88
C ASN A 47 -29.09 1.19 12.86
N VAL A 48 -28.45 0.06 12.55
CA VAL A 48 -28.38 -1.10 13.45
C VAL A 48 -27.67 -0.72 14.74
N ASP A 49 -28.22 -1.15 15.88
CA ASP A 49 -27.63 -0.84 17.20
C ASP A 49 -26.19 -1.38 17.29
N GLY A 50 -25.27 -0.49 17.56
CA GLY A 50 -23.82 -0.74 17.63
C GLY A 50 -23.06 -0.63 16.33
N ALA A 51 -23.72 -0.52 15.17
CA ALA A 51 -23.04 -0.19 13.91
C ALA A 51 -22.57 1.28 13.94
N LYS A 52 -21.33 1.50 13.56
CA LYS A 52 -20.69 2.83 13.54
C LYS A 52 -20.45 3.35 12.13
N GLY A 53 -20.63 2.49 11.13
CA GLY A 53 -20.50 2.82 9.72
C GLY A 53 -20.46 1.57 8.87
N VAL A 54 -20.89 1.71 7.61
CA VAL A 54 -20.95 0.65 6.59
C VAL A 54 -20.28 1.16 5.32
N PHE A 55 -19.41 0.37 4.72
CA PHE A 55 -18.78 0.71 3.46
C PHE A 55 -18.37 -0.54 2.68
N GLU A 56 -18.23 -0.39 1.38
CA GLU A 56 -17.67 -1.42 0.51
C GLU A 56 -16.22 -1.10 0.19
N ALA A 57 -15.35 -2.08 0.41
CA ALA A 57 -13.95 -1.98 0.03
C ALA A 57 -13.42 -3.35 -0.39
N GLN A 58 -12.67 -3.39 -1.49
CA GLN A 58 -12.01 -4.60 -1.99
C GLN A 58 -12.98 -5.77 -2.26
N GLY A 59 -14.21 -5.49 -2.70
CA GLY A 59 -15.24 -6.51 -2.93
C GLY A 59 -15.88 -7.08 -1.65
N GLN A 60 -15.72 -6.40 -0.53
CA GLN A 60 -16.30 -6.77 0.76
C GLN A 60 -17.20 -5.65 1.28
N LEU A 61 -18.36 -6.02 1.81
CA LEU A 61 -19.14 -5.16 2.69
C LEU A 61 -18.51 -5.19 4.07
N GLN A 62 -18.14 -4.05 4.60
CA GLN A 62 -17.49 -3.91 5.91
C GLN A 62 -18.37 -3.07 6.84
N ILE A 63 -18.72 -3.63 7.99
CA ILE A 63 -19.56 -2.97 8.99
C ILE A 63 -18.72 -2.77 10.27
N ILE A 64 -18.55 -1.52 10.70
CA ILE A 64 -17.75 -1.17 11.86
C ILE A 64 -18.60 -1.29 13.12
N PHE A 65 -18.28 -2.22 14.00
CA PHE A 65 -18.90 -2.36 15.32
C PHE A 65 -17.99 -1.87 16.47
N GLY A 66 -16.67 -1.90 16.25
CA GLY A 66 -15.66 -1.57 17.26
C GLY A 66 -15.15 -2.79 18.02
N THR A 67 -14.09 -2.56 18.83
CA THR A 67 -13.39 -3.61 19.59
C THR A 67 -14.32 -4.31 20.59
N GLY A 68 -14.28 -5.63 20.62
CA GLY A 68 -15.07 -6.46 21.54
C GLY A 68 -16.53 -6.68 21.11
N THR A 69 -17.19 -5.67 20.58
CA THR A 69 -18.58 -5.77 20.07
C THR A 69 -18.64 -6.63 18.81
N VAL A 70 -17.70 -6.47 17.91
CA VAL A 70 -17.68 -7.18 16.63
C VAL A 70 -17.62 -8.70 16.80
N ASN A 71 -16.89 -9.20 17.78
CA ASN A 71 -16.74 -10.64 18.01
C ASN A 71 -18.11 -11.26 18.35
N LYS A 72 -18.86 -10.63 19.26
CA LYS A 72 -20.18 -11.11 19.69
C LYS A 72 -21.22 -11.02 18.58
N VAL A 73 -21.21 -9.93 17.81
CA VAL A 73 -22.10 -9.80 16.64
C VAL A 73 -21.75 -10.84 15.58
N TYR A 74 -20.47 -11.11 15.35
CA TYR A 74 -20.02 -12.12 14.40
C TYR A 74 -20.46 -13.53 14.79
N GLU A 75 -20.30 -13.92 16.07
CA GLU A 75 -20.73 -15.22 16.58
C GLU A 75 -22.24 -15.44 16.34
N GLU A 76 -23.05 -14.45 16.66
CA GLU A 76 -24.50 -14.50 16.40
C GLU A 76 -24.84 -14.48 14.90
N PHE A 77 -24.09 -13.71 14.11
CA PHE A 77 -24.29 -13.64 12.66
C PHE A 77 -24.02 -15.00 11.99
N ILE A 78 -22.94 -15.69 12.35
CA ILE A 78 -22.63 -17.03 11.86
C ILE A 78 -23.72 -18.03 12.28
N ALA A 79 -24.17 -17.97 13.53
CA ALA A 79 -25.22 -18.84 14.04
C ALA A 79 -26.57 -18.62 13.32
N LEU A 80 -26.89 -17.39 12.91
CA LEU A 80 -28.13 -17.05 12.21
C LEU A 80 -28.06 -17.32 10.70
N SER A 81 -26.91 -17.02 10.07
CA SER A 81 -26.76 -17.17 8.63
C SER A 81 -26.46 -18.61 8.20
N GLY A 82 -25.97 -19.46 9.10
CA GLY A 82 -25.52 -20.83 8.77
C GLY A 82 -24.30 -20.88 7.84
N VAL A 83 -23.66 -19.75 7.58
CA VAL A 83 -22.44 -19.68 6.78
C VAL A 83 -21.26 -20.17 7.62
N GLU A 84 -20.40 -21.02 7.05
CA GLU A 84 -19.21 -21.46 7.77
C GLU A 84 -18.30 -20.27 8.13
N ALA A 85 -17.80 -20.28 9.37
CA ALA A 85 -16.87 -19.25 9.82
C ALA A 85 -15.59 -19.27 8.98
N ALA A 86 -15.38 -18.22 8.21
CA ALA A 86 -14.23 -18.10 7.32
C ALA A 86 -13.11 -17.28 7.95
N THR A 87 -11.87 -17.61 7.59
CA THR A 87 -10.71 -16.79 7.93
C THR A 87 -10.71 -15.51 7.09
N LYS A 88 -9.97 -14.49 7.54
CA LYS A 88 -9.77 -13.27 6.73
C LYS A 88 -9.20 -13.56 5.33
N ALA A 89 -8.39 -14.61 5.21
CA ALA A 89 -7.78 -15.02 3.95
C ALA A 89 -8.85 -15.57 2.99
N GLU A 90 -9.73 -16.45 3.46
CA GLU A 90 -10.80 -17.04 2.67
C GLU A 90 -11.84 -16.00 2.22
N VAL A 91 -12.23 -15.07 3.09
CA VAL A 91 -13.10 -13.94 2.72
C VAL A 91 -12.43 -13.05 1.67
N LYS A 92 -11.12 -12.84 1.79
CA LYS A 92 -10.34 -12.07 0.82
C LYS A 92 -10.24 -12.80 -0.52
N GLU A 93 -10.16 -14.10 -0.51
CA GLU A 93 -10.11 -14.94 -1.72
C GLU A 93 -11.47 -14.99 -2.42
N ALA A 94 -12.55 -15.19 -1.69
CA ALA A 94 -13.93 -15.15 -2.22
C ALA A 94 -14.23 -13.78 -2.86
N ALA A 95 -13.86 -12.66 -2.21
CA ALA A 95 -13.98 -11.32 -2.77
C ALA A 95 -13.16 -11.14 -4.06
N ALA A 96 -12.00 -11.78 -4.16
CA ALA A 96 -11.14 -11.68 -5.35
C ALA A 96 -11.74 -12.36 -6.58
N GLN A 97 -12.51 -13.41 -6.40
CA GLN A 97 -13.16 -14.12 -7.51
C GLN A 97 -14.23 -13.26 -8.21
N GLN A 98 -14.82 -12.30 -7.51
CA GLN A 98 -15.82 -11.39 -8.05
C GLN A 98 -15.21 -10.13 -8.73
N GLN A 99 -13.88 -9.95 -8.66
CA GLN A 99 -13.21 -8.77 -9.21
C GLN A 99 -12.76 -9.01 -10.65
N ASN A 100 -12.70 -7.92 -11.45
CA ASN A 100 -12.14 -7.96 -12.79
C ASN A 100 -10.61 -8.22 -12.77
N ILE A 101 -10.03 -8.63 -13.90
CA ILE A 101 -8.61 -9.00 -14.03
C ILE A 101 -7.68 -7.89 -13.56
N PHE A 102 -8.01 -6.62 -13.85
CA PHE A 102 -7.19 -5.47 -13.46
C PHE A 102 -7.14 -5.31 -11.93
N MET A 103 -8.29 -5.39 -11.26
CA MET A 103 -8.35 -5.32 -9.79
C MET A 103 -7.66 -6.51 -9.11
N ARG A 104 -7.71 -7.70 -9.75
CA ARG A 104 -6.96 -8.88 -9.27
C ARG A 104 -5.45 -8.66 -9.35
N ALA A 105 -4.95 -8.05 -10.45
CA ALA A 105 -3.53 -7.74 -10.59
C ALA A 105 -3.06 -6.73 -9.51
N ILE A 106 -3.84 -5.67 -9.26
CA ILE A 106 -3.56 -4.70 -8.19
C ILE A 106 -3.54 -5.38 -6.82
N LYS A 107 -4.50 -6.27 -6.56
CA LYS A 107 -4.54 -7.01 -5.30
C LYS A 107 -3.30 -7.89 -5.12
N VAL A 108 -2.87 -8.58 -6.16
CA VAL A 108 -1.65 -9.41 -6.12
C VAL A 108 -0.43 -8.56 -5.76
N LEU A 109 -0.28 -7.38 -6.36
CA LEU A 109 0.80 -6.46 -5.98
C LEU A 109 0.71 -6.06 -4.51
N GLY A 110 -0.48 -5.74 -4.01
CA GLY A 110 -0.69 -5.48 -2.58
C GLY A 110 -0.30 -6.67 -1.70
N ASP A 111 -0.67 -7.89 -2.08
CA ASP A 111 -0.34 -9.11 -1.35
C ASP A 111 1.17 -9.41 -1.36
N VAL A 112 1.90 -8.94 -2.36
CA VAL A 112 3.37 -9.01 -2.43
C VAL A 112 4.02 -7.97 -1.53
N PHE A 113 3.58 -6.70 -1.58
CA PHE A 113 4.30 -5.60 -0.92
C PHE A 113 3.91 -5.39 0.55
N VAL A 114 2.63 -5.57 0.91
CA VAL A 114 2.17 -5.33 2.30
C VAL A 114 2.95 -6.13 3.36
N PRO A 115 3.30 -7.42 3.17
CA PRO A 115 4.08 -8.16 4.16
C PRO A 115 5.51 -7.65 4.36
N ILE A 116 6.12 -7.01 3.36
CA ILE A 116 7.50 -6.50 3.46
C ILE A 116 7.59 -5.06 3.97
N ILE A 117 6.46 -4.33 4.04
CA ILE A 117 6.42 -2.96 4.55
C ILE A 117 7.12 -2.79 5.91
N PRO A 118 6.90 -3.64 6.94
CA PRO A 118 7.57 -3.46 8.23
C PRO A 118 9.10 -3.47 8.14
N ALA A 119 9.68 -4.32 7.27
CA ALA A 119 11.11 -4.38 7.05
C ALA A 119 11.64 -3.11 6.35
N ILE A 120 10.91 -2.63 5.33
CA ILE A 120 11.24 -1.39 4.62
C ILE A 120 11.13 -0.18 5.55
N VAL A 121 10.06 -0.10 6.36
CA VAL A 121 9.87 0.99 7.34
C VAL A 121 10.99 1.03 8.36
N ALA A 122 11.40 -0.11 8.91
CA ALA A 122 12.47 -0.16 9.89
C ALA A 122 13.79 0.40 9.33
N SER A 123 14.21 -0.06 8.15
CA SER A 123 15.41 0.46 7.46
C SER A 123 15.23 1.90 7.00
N GLY A 124 14.07 2.24 6.41
CA GLY A 124 13.80 3.58 5.89
C GLY A 124 13.80 4.66 6.97
N LEU A 125 13.18 4.41 8.13
CA LEU A 125 13.22 5.36 9.27
C LEU A 125 14.64 5.55 9.79
N LEU A 126 15.41 4.46 9.91
CA LEU A 126 16.78 4.56 10.36
C LEU A 126 17.65 5.29 9.33
N LEU A 127 17.45 5.04 8.03
CA LEU A 127 18.09 5.76 6.94
C LEU A 127 17.78 7.27 7.00
N GLY A 128 16.51 7.62 7.27
CA GLY A 128 16.11 9.02 7.48
C GLY A 128 16.84 9.68 8.67
N ILE A 129 16.94 8.98 9.80
CA ILE A 129 17.68 9.47 10.98
C ILE A 129 19.17 9.64 10.64
N MET A 130 19.79 8.66 9.97
CA MET A 130 21.19 8.74 9.56
C MET A 130 21.43 9.89 8.60
N SER A 131 20.54 10.10 7.62
CA SER A 131 20.59 11.23 6.70
C SER A 131 20.49 12.57 7.42
N ALA A 132 19.63 12.69 8.44
CA ALA A 132 19.51 13.88 9.26
C ALA A 132 20.78 14.15 10.07
N LEU A 133 21.34 13.14 10.72
CA LEU A 133 22.59 13.26 11.47
C LEU A 133 23.74 13.73 10.56
N ASN A 134 23.86 13.13 9.37
CA ASN A 134 24.85 13.53 8.38
C ASN A 134 24.63 14.96 7.88
N PHE A 135 23.38 15.37 7.63
CA PHE A 135 23.04 16.75 7.25
C PHE A 135 23.42 17.74 8.36
N MET A 136 23.07 17.45 9.61
CA MET A 136 23.41 18.31 10.75
C MET A 136 24.92 18.40 10.94
N ALA A 137 25.65 17.32 10.77
CA ALA A 137 27.10 17.31 10.88
C ALA A 137 27.78 18.11 9.74
N SER A 138 27.34 17.93 8.49
CA SER A 138 27.89 18.66 7.34
C SER A 138 27.61 20.17 7.38
N ASN A 139 26.56 20.60 8.09
CA ASN A 139 26.24 22.00 8.31
C ASN A 139 26.84 22.56 9.64
N GLY A 140 27.63 21.77 10.37
CA GLY A 140 28.30 22.20 11.57
C GLY A 140 27.43 22.34 12.83
N PHE A 141 26.19 21.82 12.80
CA PHE A 141 25.28 21.85 13.94
C PHE A 141 25.68 20.84 15.05
N ILE A 142 26.27 19.71 14.66
CA ILE A 142 26.75 18.66 15.56
C ILE A 142 28.13 18.15 15.10
N ALA A 143 28.91 17.65 16.06
CA ALA A 143 30.10 16.86 15.77
C ALA A 143 29.70 15.37 15.70
N LEU A 144 29.77 14.76 14.52
CA LEU A 144 29.39 13.37 14.30
C LEU A 144 30.64 12.51 14.11
N ASP A 145 30.86 11.57 15.04
CA ASP A 145 31.90 10.56 14.88
C ASP A 145 31.37 9.35 14.10
N THR A 146 31.67 9.30 12.81
CA THR A 146 31.26 8.21 11.91
C THR A 146 32.01 6.90 12.21
N ASN A 147 33.06 6.93 13.03
CA ASN A 147 33.77 5.74 13.50
C ASN A 147 33.17 5.11 14.74
N ASN A 148 32.23 5.81 15.40
CA ASN A 148 31.51 5.29 16.55
C ASN A 148 30.76 3.98 16.16
N PHE A 149 30.82 2.97 17.03
CA PHE A 149 30.25 1.66 16.77
C PHE A 149 28.71 1.71 16.58
N ILE A 150 28.03 2.59 17.32
CA ILE A 150 26.57 2.75 17.20
C ILE A 150 26.22 3.33 15.83
N TYR A 151 27.01 4.33 15.35
CA TYR A 151 26.83 4.88 14.01
C TYR A 151 26.99 3.80 12.95
N LYS A 152 28.07 3.01 13.02
CA LYS A 152 28.34 1.93 12.05
C LYS A 152 27.25 0.85 12.05
N ILE A 153 26.72 0.47 13.23
CA ILE A 153 25.60 -0.49 13.32
C ILE A 153 24.32 0.13 12.72
N ALA A 154 24.03 1.40 13.04
CA ALA A 154 22.87 2.07 12.51
C ALA A 154 22.94 2.21 10.97
N ASP A 155 24.10 2.57 10.44
CA ASP A 155 24.35 2.64 9.00
C ASP A 155 24.15 1.28 8.32
N LEU A 156 24.75 0.21 8.87
CA LEU A 156 24.56 -1.16 8.39
C LEU A 156 23.07 -1.55 8.34
N VAL A 157 22.32 -1.33 9.41
CA VAL A 157 20.90 -1.71 9.50
C VAL A 157 20.04 -0.86 8.57
N SER A 158 20.36 0.44 8.41
CA SER A 158 19.58 1.38 7.59
C SER A 158 19.51 0.96 6.12
N GLY A 159 20.60 0.42 5.57
CA GLY A 159 20.66 -0.04 4.18
C GLY A 159 20.20 -1.48 3.94
N THR A 160 20.07 -2.29 5.00
CA THR A 160 19.92 -3.75 4.85
C THR A 160 18.67 -4.15 4.08
N SER A 161 17.49 -3.63 4.42
CA SER A 161 16.25 -4.04 3.73
C SER A 161 16.24 -3.66 2.24
N PHE A 162 16.86 -2.55 1.89
CA PHE A 162 16.99 -2.12 0.50
C PHE A 162 18.02 -2.96 -0.25
N GLY A 163 19.11 -3.34 0.40
CA GLY A 163 20.14 -4.22 -0.17
C GLY A 163 19.67 -5.64 -0.49
N ILE A 164 18.67 -6.15 0.27
CA ILE A 164 18.08 -7.49 0.07
C ILE A 164 16.62 -7.42 -0.44
N LEU A 165 16.21 -6.28 -0.98
CA LEU A 165 14.81 -6.04 -1.36
C LEU A 165 14.28 -7.10 -2.32
N GLN A 166 15.09 -7.52 -3.31
CA GLN A 166 14.72 -8.54 -4.29
C GLN A 166 14.47 -9.90 -3.63
N ILE A 167 15.22 -10.22 -2.56
CA ILE A 167 14.99 -11.44 -1.77
C ILE A 167 13.65 -11.36 -1.03
N LEU A 168 13.35 -10.21 -0.42
CA LEU A 168 12.08 -9.98 0.29
C LEU A 168 10.89 -10.05 -0.67
N ILE A 169 11.00 -9.40 -1.84
CA ILE A 169 9.99 -9.45 -2.90
C ILE A 169 9.84 -10.87 -3.42
N GLY A 170 10.94 -11.56 -3.69
CA GLY A 170 10.95 -12.94 -4.18
C GLY A 170 10.21 -13.89 -3.22
N TYR A 171 10.52 -13.82 -1.93
CA TYR A 171 9.83 -14.59 -0.90
C TYR A 171 8.33 -14.28 -0.85
N SER A 172 7.98 -13.01 -0.82
CA SER A 172 6.59 -12.57 -0.69
C SER A 172 5.76 -12.88 -1.94
N ALA A 173 6.32 -12.65 -3.14
CA ALA A 173 5.67 -12.91 -4.41
C ALA A 173 5.44 -14.41 -4.64
N ALA A 174 6.44 -15.25 -4.36
CA ALA A 174 6.29 -16.70 -4.45
C ALA A 174 5.15 -17.18 -3.54
N LYS A 175 5.09 -16.69 -2.30
CA LYS A 175 3.99 -16.99 -1.37
C LYS A 175 2.64 -16.51 -1.92
N ALA A 176 2.56 -15.31 -2.48
CA ALA A 176 1.34 -14.76 -3.04
C ALA A 176 0.84 -15.55 -4.26
N PHE A 177 1.75 -16.09 -5.08
CA PHE A 177 1.42 -16.93 -6.23
C PHE A 177 1.22 -18.41 -5.86
N GLY A 178 1.43 -18.79 -4.59
CA GLY A 178 1.27 -20.17 -4.11
C GLY A 178 2.39 -21.10 -4.56
N ALA A 179 3.61 -20.57 -4.65
CA ALA A 179 4.87 -21.31 -4.81
C ALA A 179 5.60 -21.39 -3.45
N ASN A 180 6.68 -22.17 -3.38
CA ASN A 180 7.53 -22.24 -2.22
C ASN A 180 8.24 -20.88 -1.99
N PRO A 181 8.00 -20.20 -0.84
CA PRO A 181 8.58 -18.88 -0.60
C PRO A 181 10.11 -18.87 -0.54
N TYR A 182 10.72 -19.96 -0.09
CA TYR A 182 12.18 -20.06 -0.02
C TYR A 182 12.81 -20.17 -1.40
N LEU A 183 12.16 -20.85 -2.35
CA LEU A 183 12.59 -20.87 -3.75
C LEU A 183 12.46 -19.47 -4.38
N GLY A 184 11.39 -18.73 -4.04
CA GLY A 184 11.24 -17.34 -4.41
C GLY A 184 12.37 -16.45 -3.87
N ALA A 185 12.77 -16.65 -2.60
CA ALA A 185 13.92 -15.95 -2.02
C ALA A 185 15.22 -16.26 -2.76
N VAL A 186 15.44 -17.52 -3.15
CA VAL A 186 16.61 -17.93 -3.95
C VAL A 186 16.61 -17.26 -5.32
N VAL A 187 15.45 -17.21 -6.00
CA VAL A 187 15.28 -16.51 -7.28
C VAL A 187 15.62 -15.02 -7.13
N GLY A 188 15.06 -14.34 -6.10
CA GLY A 188 15.37 -12.95 -5.79
C GLY A 188 16.86 -12.72 -5.50
N GLY A 189 17.48 -13.64 -4.74
CA GLY A 189 18.90 -13.62 -4.43
C GLY A 189 19.79 -13.81 -5.66
N ALA A 190 19.37 -14.67 -6.61
CA ALA A 190 20.08 -14.87 -7.88
C ALA A 190 20.21 -13.58 -8.68
N PHE A 191 19.17 -12.72 -8.66
CA PHE A 191 19.17 -11.45 -9.41
C PHE A 191 19.97 -10.32 -8.78
N ILE A 192 20.43 -10.49 -7.53
CA ILE A 192 21.35 -9.54 -6.88
C ILE A 192 22.73 -10.17 -6.60
N ASN A 193 22.97 -11.35 -7.16
CA ASN A 193 24.25 -12.06 -6.95
C ASN A 193 25.42 -11.25 -7.52
N SER A 194 26.52 -11.22 -6.79
CA SER A 194 27.76 -10.51 -7.19
C SER A 194 28.42 -11.04 -8.47
N SER A 195 28.01 -12.20 -8.98
CA SER A 195 28.44 -12.71 -10.29
C SER A 195 27.81 -11.94 -11.45
N LEU A 196 26.69 -11.24 -11.22
CA LEU A 196 26.11 -10.31 -12.18
C LEU A 196 26.72 -8.93 -12.00
N GLN A 197 26.85 -8.16 -13.09
CA GLN A 197 27.21 -6.75 -12.99
C GLN A 197 26.10 -6.01 -12.24
N SER A 198 26.49 -5.13 -11.31
CA SER A 198 25.50 -4.35 -10.56
C SER A 198 24.74 -3.37 -11.46
N ALA A 199 23.44 -3.33 -11.37
CA ALA A 199 22.61 -2.33 -12.07
C ALA A 199 22.99 -0.89 -11.70
N TYR A 200 23.45 -0.65 -10.45
CA TYR A 200 23.93 0.66 -10.01
C TYR A 200 25.24 1.06 -10.70
N THR A 201 26.15 0.11 -10.93
CA THR A 201 27.40 0.35 -11.68
C THR A 201 27.08 0.68 -13.13
N VAL A 202 26.15 -0.06 -13.75
CA VAL A 202 25.70 0.23 -15.12
C VAL A 202 25.09 1.64 -15.21
N ALA A 203 24.25 2.02 -14.24
CA ALA A 203 23.65 3.35 -14.21
C ALA A 203 24.67 4.50 -14.06
N SER A 204 25.78 4.26 -13.34
CA SER A 204 26.82 5.28 -13.12
C SER A 204 27.87 5.34 -14.24
N GLU A 205 28.25 4.20 -14.82
CA GLU A 205 29.33 4.09 -15.79
C GLU A 205 28.84 4.00 -17.25
N GLY A 206 27.56 3.65 -17.47
CA GLY A 206 26.97 3.51 -18.81
C GLY A 206 27.49 2.33 -19.63
N VAL A 207 28.24 1.40 -18.99
CA VAL A 207 28.81 0.23 -19.66
C VAL A 207 28.12 -1.04 -19.15
N GLN A 208 27.62 -1.86 -20.09
CA GLN A 208 26.92 -3.10 -19.80
C GLN A 208 27.75 -4.31 -20.24
N THR A 209 27.80 -5.33 -19.39
CA THR A 209 28.40 -6.62 -19.73
C THR A 209 27.40 -7.45 -20.52
N MET A 210 27.77 -7.82 -21.75
CA MET A 210 26.92 -8.63 -22.62
C MET A 210 27.38 -10.09 -22.64
N VAL A 211 26.42 -11.02 -22.58
CA VAL A 211 26.69 -12.46 -22.75
C VAL A 211 25.96 -12.94 -24.00
N THR A 212 26.73 -13.57 -24.90
CA THR A 212 26.20 -14.09 -26.15
C THR A 212 25.56 -15.45 -25.93
N VAL A 213 24.26 -15.56 -26.24
CA VAL A 213 23.51 -16.83 -26.23
C VAL A 213 23.68 -17.55 -27.58
N ILE A 214 23.47 -16.82 -28.67
CA ILE A 214 23.62 -17.34 -30.03
C ILE A 214 24.57 -16.41 -30.80
N PRO A 215 25.77 -16.89 -31.19
CA PRO A 215 26.75 -16.06 -31.85
C PRO A 215 26.17 -15.37 -33.09
N GLY A 216 26.32 -14.04 -33.15
CA GLY A 216 25.83 -13.22 -34.27
C GLY A 216 24.31 -13.00 -34.34
N VAL A 217 23.51 -13.60 -33.43
CA VAL A 217 22.05 -13.49 -33.42
C VAL A 217 21.50 -12.85 -32.16
N TYR A 218 21.92 -13.33 -30.97
CA TYR A 218 21.34 -12.87 -29.71
C TYR A 218 22.35 -12.84 -28.59
N SER A 219 22.40 -11.69 -27.91
CA SER A 219 23.14 -11.47 -26.67
C SER A 219 22.21 -10.78 -25.66
N PHE A 220 22.39 -11.03 -24.38
CA PHE A 220 21.63 -10.37 -23.33
C PHE A 220 22.59 -9.71 -22.31
N GLU A 221 22.04 -8.79 -21.53
CA GLU A 221 22.79 -8.05 -20.50
C GLU A 221 23.00 -8.93 -19.28
N TRP A 222 24.28 -9.16 -18.91
CA TRP A 222 24.67 -9.90 -17.69
C TRP A 222 24.64 -8.95 -16.49
N VAL A 223 23.46 -8.35 -16.26
CA VAL A 223 23.24 -7.31 -15.26
C VAL A 223 22.23 -7.79 -14.25
N GLY A 224 22.46 -7.50 -12.99
CA GLY A 224 21.53 -7.80 -11.90
C GLY A 224 20.32 -6.87 -11.91
N TYR A 225 19.29 -7.25 -11.15
CA TYR A 225 18.06 -6.46 -11.03
C TYR A 225 17.99 -5.72 -9.69
N GLN A 226 19.14 -5.21 -9.23
CA GLN A 226 19.19 -4.30 -8.08
C GLN A 226 18.29 -3.08 -8.38
N GLY A 227 17.35 -2.81 -7.50
CA GLY A 227 16.43 -1.70 -7.66
C GLY A 227 15.20 -1.97 -8.56
N HIS A 228 15.17 -3.08 -9.28
CA HIS A 228 14.01 -3.45 -10.07
C HIS A 228 13.05 -4.33 -9.26
N VAL A 229 11.76 -4.08 -9.44
CA VAL A 229 10.67 -4.70 -8.68
C VAL A 229 9.83 -5.62 -9.57
N ILE A 230 9.36 -5.12 -10.70
CA ILE A 230 8.45 -5.83 -11.60
C ILE A 230 9.06 -7.13 -12.15
N PRO A 231 10.32 -7.15 -12.63
CA PRO A 231 10.94 -8.37 -13.10
C PRO A 231 10.97 -9.50 -12.07
N ILE A 232 11.15 -9.16 -10.78
CA ILE A 232 11.18 -10.15 -9.70
C ILE A 232 9.79 -10.76 -9.46
N VAL A 233 8.76 -9.92 -9.48
CA VAL A 233 7.37 -10.40 -9.32
C VAL A 233 6.99 -11.34 -10.46
N ILE A 234 7.34 -10.99 -11.70
CA ILE A 234 7.09 -11.84 -12.88
C ILE A 234 7.90 -13.13 -12.83
N ALA A 235 9.18 -13.08 -12.41
CA ALA A 235 9.98 -14.28 -12.20
C ALA A 235 9.30 -15.23 -11.20
N CYS A 236 8.76 -14.72 -10.09
CA CYS A 236 8.05 -15.56 -9.12
C CYS A 236 6.73 -16.13 -9.67
N ALA A 237 6.04 -15.44 -10.59
CA ALA A 237 4.89 -16.00 -11.28
C ALA A 237 5.30 -17.17 -12.20
N ILE A 238 6.44 -17.05 -12.91
CA ILE A 238 7.02 -18.14 -13.71
C ILE A 238 7.43 -19.31 -12.80
N LEU A 239 8.10 -19.03 -11.68
CA LEU A 239 8.47 -20.02 -10.67
C LEU A 239 7.24 -20.83 -10.21
N ALA A 240 6.16 -20.13 -9.83
CA ALA A 240 4.94 -20.76 -9.36
C ALA A 240 4.27 -21.62 -10.44
N PHE A 241 4.30 -21.17 -11.69
CA PHE A 241 3.79 -21.95 -12.81
C PHE A 241 4.59 -23.24 -13.01
N LEU A 242 5.93 -23.13 -13.01
CA LEU A 242 6.82 -24.28 -13.22
C LEU A 242 6.73 -25.28 -12.07
N GLU A 243 6.81 -24.81 -10.82
CA GLU A 243 6.73 -25.65 -9.62
C GLU A 243 5.43 -26.46 -9.60
N LYS A 244 4.27 -25.78 -9.78
CA LYS A 244 2.97 -26.45 -9.84
C LYS A 244 2.82 -27.46 -10.97
N ARG A 245 3.52 -27.27 -12.08
CA ARG A 245 3.52 -28.23 -13.20
C ARG A 245 4.44 -29.39 -12.95
N LEU A 246 5.64 -29.14 -12.42
CA LEU A 246 6.63 -30.16 -12.13
C LEU A 246 6.15 -31.13 -11.05
N HIS A 247 5.55 -30.65 -9.98
CA HIS A 247 4.92 -31.51 -8.93
C HIS A 247 3.88 -32.49 -9.49
N LYS A 248 3.29 -32.23 -10.66
CA LYS A 248 2.32 -33.15 -11.29
C LYS A 248 2.95 -34.15 -12.24
N ILE A 249 4.18 -33.91 -12.69
CA ILE A 249 4.86 -34.68 -13.74
C ILE A 249 6.00 -35.51 -13.14
N VAL A 250 6.70 -34.96 -12.15
CA VAL A 250 7.86 -35.59 -11.53
C VAL A 250 7.37 -36.64 -10.54
N PRO A 251 7.89 -37.89 -10.59
CA PRO A 251 7.56 -38.92 -9.62
C PRO A 251 7.98 -38.49 -8.20
N GLU A 252 7.18 -38.84 -7.17
CA GLU A 252 7.37 -38.43 -5.76
C GLU A 252 8.80 -38.68 -5.24
N MET A 253 9.43 -39.75 -5.65
CA MET A 253 10.80 -40.09 -5.24
C MET A 253 11.84 -39.03 -5.69
N PHE A 254 11.61 -38.37 -6.79
CA PHE A 254 12.52 -37.36 -7.37
C PHE A 254 12.05 -35.92 -7.17
N ASP A 255 10.80 -35.73 -6.74
CA ASP A 255 10.14 -34.42 -6.68
C ASP A 255 10.90 -33.44 -5.76
N LEU A 256 11.41 -33.90 -4.62
CA LEU A 256 12.17 -33.08 -3.67
C LEU A 256 13.45 -32.47 -4.28
N PHE A 257 14.04 -33.08 -5.30
CA PHE A 257 15.30 -32.64 -5.91
C PHE A 257 15.09 -31.99 -7.27
N VAL A 258 14.30 -32.64 -8.12
CA VAL A 258 14.10 -32.21 -9.53
C VAL A 258 13.26 -30.95 -9.63
N THR A 259 12.16 -30.89 -8.91
CA THR A 259 11.25 -29.74 -8.97
C THR A 259 11.89 -28.45 -8.52
N PRO A 260 12.55 -28.32 -7.35
CA PRO A 260 13.25 -27.10 -6.97
C PRO A 260 14.39 -26.72 -7.93
N LEU A 261 15.20 -27.71 -8.32
CA LEU A 261 16.34 -27.48 -9.23
C LEU A 261 15.87 -26.91 -10.57
N VAL A 262 14.93 -27.58 -11.22
CA VAL A 262 14.47 -27.21 -12.55
C VAL A 262 13.67 -25.91 -12.49
N SER A 263 12.77 -25.75 -11.54
CA SER A 263 11.94 -24.56 -11.43
C SER A 263 12.78 -23.30 -11.20
N VAL A 264 13.75 -23.32 -10.28
CA VAL A 264 14.63 -22.19 -10.01
C VAL A 264 15.53 -21.90 -11.21
N PHE A 265 16.22 -22.92 -11.74
CA PHE A 265 17.15 -22.75 -12.86
C PHE A 265 16.44 -22.17 -14.10
N VAL A 266 15.32 -22.78 -14.51
CA VAL A 266 14.55 -22.33 -15.67
C VAL A 266 13.98 -20.93 -15.45
N THR A 267 13.48 -20.63 -14.24
CA THR A 267 12.98 -19.29 -13.91
C THR A 267 14.07 -18.23 -14.07
N VAL A 268 15.24 -18.44 -13.47
CA VAL A 268 16.35 -17.48 -13.56
C VAL A 268 16.83 -17.34 -15.00
N LEU A 269 17.00 -18.46 -15.72
CA LEU A 269 17.40 -18.45 -17.13
C LEU A 269 16.44 -17.67 -18.01
N VAL A 270 15.14 -18.01 -17.96
CA VAL A 270 14.11 -17.36 -18.80
C VAL A 270 13.99 -15.88 -18.44
N THR A 271 14.10 -15.55 -17.15
CA THR A 271 13.99 -14.15 -16.72
C THR A 271 15.20 -13.35 -17.21
N LEU A 272 16.44 -13.80 -17.00
CA LEU A 272 17.63 -13.06 -17.43
C LEU A 272 17.70 -12.91 -18.95
N VAL A 273 17.39 -14.00 -19.67
CA VAL A 273 17.60 -14.04 -21.13
C VAL A 273 16.49 -13.36 -21.91
N ALA A 274 15.23 -13.46 -21.48
CA ALA A 274 14.11 -13.04 -22.32
C ALA A 274 13.13 -12.09 -21.62
N VAL A 275 12.58 -12.51 -20.49
CA VAL A 275 11.44 -11.82 -19.85
C VAL A 275 11.87 -10.57 -19.10
N GLY A 276 12.97 -10.65 -18.38
CA GLY A 276 13.45 -9.57 -17.52
C GLY A 276 13.74 -8.27 -18.27
N PRO A 277 14.49 -8.26 -19.37
CA PRO A 277 14.76 -7.04 -20.13
C PRO A 277 13.50 -6.31 -20.60
N ILE A 278 12.45 -7.07 -20.96
CA ILE A 278 11.15 -6.51 -21.37
C ILE A 278 10.48 -5.79 -20.20
N PHE A 279 10.48 -6.43 -19.01
CA PHE A 279 9.84 -5.87 -17.84
C PHE A 279 10.66 -4.76 -17.17
N VAL A 280 11.99 -4.78 -17.26
CA VAL A 280 12.86 -3.65 -16.90
C VAL A 280 12.55 -2.44 -17.78
N TRP A 281 12.45 -2.64 -19.09
CA TRP A 281 12.04 -1.56 -20.00
C TRP A 281 10.66 -1.01 -19.67
N ALA A 282 9.68 -1.88 -19.41
CA ALA A 282 8.32 -1.47 -19.04
C ALA A 282 8.29 -0.70 -17.70
N GLU A 283 9.07 -1.17 -16.71
CA GLU A 283 9.21 -0.49 -15.40
C GLU A 283 9.82 0.90 -15.57
N ASN A 284 10.90 1.01 -16.31
CA ASN A 284 11.55 2.29 -16.60
C ASN A 284 10.62 3.24 -17.39
N ALA A 285 9.82 2.73 -18.32
CA ALA A 285 8.84 3.52 -19.05
C ALA A 285 7.73 4.07 -18.11
N ILE A 286 7.24 3.26 -17.18
CA ILE A 286 6.25 3.67 -16.17
C ILE A 286 6.86 4.74 -15.25
N LEU A 287 8.06 4.52 -14.73
CA LEU A 287 8.77 5.48 -13.86
C LEU A 287 9.05 6.79 -14.62
N GLY A 288 9.48 6.71 -15.88
CA GLY A 288 9.69 7.87 -16.74
C GLY A 288 8.40 8.67 -16.99
N LEU A 289 7.27 7.98 -17.22
CA LEU A 289 5.97 8.63 -17.38
C LEU A 289 5.54 9.35 -16.08
N ILE A 290 5.71 8.69 -14.93
CA ILE A 290 5.42 9.29 -13.62
C ILE A 290 6.32 10.50 -13.40
N GLN A 291 7.62 10.39 -13.67
CA GLN A 291 8.56 11.49 -13.52
C GLN A 291 8.18 12.66 -14.44
N ALA A 292 7.84 12.40 -15.69
CA ALA A 292 7.36 13.42 -16.62
C ALA A 292 6.09 14.11 -16.12
N LEU A 293 5.15 13.35 -15.52
CA LEU A 293 3.94 13.90 -14.91
C LEU A 293 4.29 14.80 -13.71
N LEU A 294 5.15 14.32 -12.81
CA LEU A 294 5.52 15.08 -11.61
C LEU A 294 6.34 16.35 -11.91
N THR A 295 7.07 16.36 -13.02
CA THR A 295 7.88 17.51 -13.47
C THR A 295 7.13 18.48 -14.39
N LEU A 296 5.82 18.31 -14.61
CA LEU A 296 5.03 19.28 -15.35
C LEU A 296 5.18 20.69 -14.76
N PRO A 297 5.24 21.74 -15.61
CA PRO A 297 5.43 23.12 -15.16
C PRO A 297 4.46 23.51 -14.05
N PHE A 298 4.91 24.35 -13.13
CA PHE A 298 4.13 24.89 -12.02
C PHE A 298 3.56 23.81 -11.06
N GLY A 299 4.05 22.56 -11.11
CA GLY A 299 3.60 21.48 -10.24
C GLY A 299 2.20 20.93 -10.54
N ILE A 300 1.66 21.23 -11.74
CA ILE A 300 0.31 20.82 -12.15
C ILE A 300 0.14 19.29 -12.06
N GLY A 301 1.14 18.53 -12.49
CA GLY A 301 1.06 17.07 -12.44
C GLY A 301 0.99 16.54 -11.01
N SER A 302 1.81 17.04 -10.11
CA SER A 302 1.77 16.68 -8.70
C SER A 302 0.43 17.08 -8.05
N PHE A 303 -0.10 18.26 -8.39
CA PHE A 303 -1.44 18.68 -7.95
C PHE A 303 -2.51 17.67 -8.39
N ILE A 304 -2.50 17.23 -9.65
CA ILE A 304 -3.45 16.25 -10.18
C ILE A 304 -3.30 14.92 -9.44
N VAL A 305 -2.06 14.44 -9.25
CA VAL A 305 -1.82 13.20 -8.51
C VAL A 305 -2.34 13.30 -7.08
N GLY A 306 -2.05 14.38 -6.36
CA GLY A 306 -2.53 14.61 -5.00
C GLY A 306 -4.05 14.74 -4.90
N LEU A 307 -4.68 15.36 -5.89
CA LEU A 307 -6.15 15.50 -5.99
C LEU A 307 -6.84 14.14 -6.11
N PHE A 308 -6.30 13.25 -6.94
CA PHE A 308 -6.88 11.93 -7.21
C PHE A 308 -6.35 10.81 -6.33
N TYR A 309 -5.39 11.09 -5.43
CA TYR A 309 -4.79 10.06 -4.58
C TYR A 309 -5.83 9.38 -3.68
N ALA A 310 -6.67 10.13 -2.96
CA ALA A 310 -7.67 9.55 -2.07
C ALA A 310 -8.72 8.66 -2.79
N PRO A 311 -9.27 9.01 -3.96
CA PRO A 311 -10.05 8.10 -4.80
C PRO A 311 -9.34 6.77 -5.09
N THR A 312 -8.04 6.78 -5.34
CA THR A 312 -7.29 5.52 -5.56
C THR A 312 -7.09 4.71 -4.28
N VAL A 313 -7.08 5.37 -3.12
CA VAL A 313 -7.10 4.68 -1.82
C VAL A 313 -8.42 3.94 -1.62
N VAL A 314 -9.55 4.57 -1.97
CA VAL A 314 -10.88 3.95 -1.86
C VAL A 314 -10.98 2.69 -2.74
N THR A 315 -10.42 2.73 -3.95
CA THR A 315 -10.42 1.57 -4.86
C THR A 315 -9.36 0.51 -4.51
N GLY A 316 -8.40 0.82 -3.62
CA GLY A 316 -7.30 -0.06 -3.27
C GLY A 316 -6.09 -0.01 -4.24
N ILE A 317 -6.17 0.79 -5.31
CA ILE A 317 -5.08 0.94 -6.31
C ILE A 317 -3.79 1.46 -5.65
N HIS A 318 -3.90 2.29 -4.61
CA HIS A 318 -2.76 2.85 -3.88
C HIS A 318 -1.77 1.79 -3.35
N GLN A 319 -2.17 0.52 -3.20
CA GLN A 319 -1.28 -0.55 -2.73
C GLN A 319 -0.12 -0.82 -3.70
N MET A 320 -0.31 -0.53 -4.99
CA MET A 320 0.75 -0.64 -6.00
C MET A 320 1.76 0.52 -5.96
N TYR A 321 1.45 1.62 -5.27
CA TYR A 321 2.30 2.81 -5.23
C TYR A 321 3.63 2.59 -4.49
N THR A 322 3.69 1.58 -3.62
CA THR A 322 4.95 1.15 -3.02
C THR A 322 5.98 0.74 -4.08
N ALA A 323 5.53 0.15 -5.21
CA ALA A 323 6.43 -0.17 -6.32
C ALA A 323 7.01 1.09 -6.99
N ILE A 324 6.22 2.18 -7.08
CA ILE A 324 6.68 3.48 -7.59
C ILE A 324 7.73 4.07 -6.64
N ASP A 325 7.45 4.10 -5.34
CA ASP A 325 8.40 4.58 -4.34
C ASP A 325 9.73 3.82 -4.42
N LEU A 326 9.67 2.49 -4.44
CA LEU A 326 10.85 1.63 -4.50
C LEU A 326 11.63 1.81 -5.81
N GLY A 327 10.94 1.93 -6.93
CA GLY A 327 11.54 2.22 -8.22
C GLY A 327 12.24 3.59 -8.23
N GLN A 328 11.62 4.64 -7.68
CA GLN A 328 12.25 5.96 -7.58
C GLN A 328 13.45 5.94 -6.63
N LEU A 329 13.34 5.29 -5.46
CA LEU A 329 14.45 5.13 -4.53
C LEU A 329 15.64 4.42 -5.17
N ALA A 330 15.36 3.39 -5.96
CA ALA A 330 16.40 2.65 -6.67
C ALA A 330 17.06 3.47 -7.78
N GLN A 331 16.28 4.21 -8.55
CA GLN A 331 16.75 4.95 -9.72
C GLN A 331 17.36 6.32 -9.35
N TYR A 332 16.80 7.01 -8.35
CA TYR A 332 17.16 8.39 -8.01
C TYR A 332 17.76 8.53 -6.61
N GLY A 333 17.78 7.46 -5.79
CA GLY A 333 18.19 7.52 -4.39
C GLY A 333 17.17 8.19 -3.45
N VAL A 334 16.08 8.74 -4.00
CA VAL A 334 14.98 9.39 -3.28
C VAL A 334 13.66 9.12 -3.97
N THR A 335 12.55 9.28 -3.24
CA THR A 335 11.20 9.23 -3.82
C THR A 335 10.51 10.59 -3.73
N TYR A 336 9.92 11.04 -4.83
CA TYR A 336 9.05 12.21 -4.90
C TYR A 336 7.58 11.85 -4.71
N TRP A 337 7.25 10.57 -4.83
CA TRP A 337 5.90 10.05 -4.70
C TRP A 337 5.41 10.04 -3.24
N LEU A 338 6.25 9.60 -2.29
CA LEU A 338 5.88 9.50 -0.88
C LEU A 338 5.45 10.84 -0.25
N PRO A 339 6.12 11.97 -0.47
CA PRO A 339 5.64 13.26 0.02
C PRO A 339 4.24 13.63 -0.49
N ILE A 340 3.91 13.31 -1.75
CA ILE A 340 2.58 13.52 -2.34
C ILE A 340 1.53 12.62 -1.66
N ALA A 341 1.87 11.35 -1.45
CA ALA A 341 1.05 10.42 -0.67
C ALA A 341 0.79 10.95 0.73
N SER A 342 1.84 11.47 1.37
CA SER A 342 1.76 12.06 2.72
C SER A 342 0.84 13.28 2.74
N ALA A 343 0.95 14.18 1.75
CA ALA A 343 0.08 15.34 1.61
C ALA A 343 -1.40 14.93 1.49
N ALA A 344 -1.69 13.94 0.65
CA ALA A 344 -3.04 13.42 0.47
C ALA A 344 -3.60 12.79 1.75
N ASN A 345 -2.79 12.03 2.49
CA ASN A 345 -3.18 11.41 3.75
C ASN A 345 -3.48 12.45 4.83
N ILE A 346 -2.62 13.46 4.96
CA ILE A 346 -2.79 14.58 5.89
C ILE A 346 -4.06 15.36 5.58
N ALA A 347 -4.34 15.60 4.29
CA ALA A 347 -5.53 16.31 3.85
C ALA A 347 -6.83 15.58 4.24
N GLN A 348 -6.84 14.23 4.23
CA GLN A 348 -7.99 13.47 4.73
C GLN A 348 -8.19 13.68 6.23
N GLY A 349 -7.11 13.81 6.99
CA GLY A 349 -7.15 14.19 8.41
C GLY A 349 -7.74 15.57 8.64
N GLY A 350 -7.30 16.58 7.88
CA GLY A 350 -7.81 17.94 7.96
C GLY A 350 -9.32 18.02 7.63
N ALA A 351 -9.75 17.29 6.62
CA ALA A 351 -11.16 17.23 6.25
C ALA A 351 -12.03 16.59 7.35
N ALA A 352 -11.60 15.47 7.94
CA ALA A 352 -12.28 14.81 9.04
C ALA A 352 -12.28 15.67 10.32
N LEU A 353 -11.18 16.40 10.57
CA LEU A 353 -11.09 17.32 11.71
C LEU A 353 -12.13 18.44 11.60
N ALA A 354 -12.35 18.99 10.42
CA ALA A 354 -13.39 20.01 10.18
C ALA A 354 -14.80 19.46 10.52
N VAL A 355 -15.09 18.22 10.16
CA VAL A 355 -16.35 17.55 10.55
C VAL A 355 -16.45 17.48 12.07
N ALA A 356 -15.38 17.05 12.76
CA ALA A 356 -15.38 16.95 14.24
C ALA A 356 -15.63 18.28 14.94
N PHE A 357 -15.15 19.39 14.36
CA PHE A 357 -15.37 20.73 14.94
C PHE A 357 -16.75 21.31 14.64
N LYS A 358 -17.31 20.99 13.47
CA LYS A 358 -18.56 21.60 13.01
C LYS A 358 -19.80 20.83 13.44
N THR A 359 -19.70 19.50 13.57
CA THR A 359 -20.85 18.68 13.95
C THR A 359 -21.31 18.91 15.38
N ARG A 360 -22.62 18.91 15.57
CA ARG A 360 -23.28 18.95 16.91
C ARG A 360 -23.59 17.53 17.42
N ASP A 361 -23.49 16.52 16.58
CA ASP A 361 -23.72 15.13 16.98
C ASP A 361 -22.51 14.57 17.71
N ALA A 362 -22.70 14.18 18.97
CA ALA A 362 -21.63 13.62 19.82
C ALA A 362 -21.08 12.29 19.28
N LYS A 363 -21.90 11.47 18.59
CA LYS A 363 -21.45 10.21 17.98
C LYS A 363 -20.52 10.49 16.80
N ILE A 364 -20.92 11.41 15.92
CA ILE A 364 -20.09 11.82 14.76
C ILE A 364 -18.79 12.45 15.24
N LYS A 365 -18.85 13.33 16.23
CA LYS A 365 -17.65 13.97 16.85
C LYS A 365 -16.71 12.94 17.47
N GLY A 366 -17.26 11.95 18.18
CA GLY A 366 -16.51 10.86 18.80
C GLY A 366 -15.87 9.91 17.80
N LEU A 367 -16.34 9.87 16.55
CA LEU A 367 -15.71 9.13 15.45
C LEU A 367 -14.71 10.01 14.68
N ALA A 368 -15.09 11.24 14.34
CA ALA A 368 -14.33 12.09 13.44
C ALA A 368 -13.01 12.57 14.04
N LEU A 369 -12.97 12.92 15.32
CA LEU A 369 -11.76 13.41 15.96
C LEU A 369 -10.64 12.34 16.05
N PRO A 370 -10.87 11.11 16.56
CA PRO A 370 -9.85 10.08 16.53
C PRO A 370 -9.44 9.67 15.10
N SER A 371 -10.40 9.69 14.16
CA SER A 371 -10.11 9.38 12.75
C SER A 371 -9.19 10.43 12.10
N ALA A 372 -9.39 11.71 12.41
CA ALA A 372 -8.51 12.79 11.96
C ALA A 372 -7.09 12.63 12.51
N LEU A 373 -6.96 12.35 13.82
CA LEU A 373 -5.66 12.10 14.45
C LEU A 373 -4.96 10.88 13.83
N SER A 374 -5.71 9.79 13.58
CA SER A 374 -5.19 8.60 12.90
C SER A 374 -4.64 8.93 11.51
N ALA A 375 -5.34 9.77 10.73
CA ALA A 375 -4.89 10.18 9.39
C ALA A 375 -3.64 11.06 9.45
N PHE A 376 -3.53 11.97 10.42
CA PHE A 376 -2.30 12.74 10.66
C PHE A 376 -1.11 11.86 11.06
N MET A 377 -1.35 10.69 11.64
CA MET A 377 -0.32 9.68 11.92
C MET A 377 -0.04 8.75 10.73
N GLY A 378 -0.71 8.95 9.57
CA GLY A 378 -0.50 8.18 8.36
C GLY A 378 -1.48 7.02 8.13
N ILE A 379 -2.46 6.81 9.01
CA ILE A 379 -3.48 5.75 8.92
C ILE A 379 -4.81 6.39 8.53
N THR A 380 -5.14 6.39 7.24
CA THR A 380 -6.22 7.20 6.67
C THR A 380 -7.58 6.50 6.58
N GLU A 381 -7.63 5.17 6.68
CA GLU A 381 -8.85 4.41 6.50
C GLU A 381 -10.00 4.85 7.44
N PRO A 382 -9.79 5.15 8.73
CA PRO A 382 -10.85 5.63 9.59
C PRO A 382 -11.40 6.99 9.14
N ALA A 383 -10.53 7.89 8.66
CA ALA A 383 -10.94 9.21 8.18
C ALA A 383 -11.67 9.12 6.84
N ILE A 384 -11.13 8.36 5.87
CA ILE A 384 -11.72 8.22 4.54
C ILE A 384 -13.07 7.51 4.63
N PHE A 385 -13.10 6.29 5.20
CA PHE A 385 -14.30 5.45 5.17
C PHE A 385 -15.28 5.75 6.30
N GLY A 386 -14.78 6.14 7.49
CA GLY A 386 -15.64 6.41 8.64
C GLY A 386 -16.29 7.80 8.61
N VAL A 387 -15.66 8.77 7.95
CA VAL A 387 -16.08 10.17 8.00
C VAL A 387 -16.23 10.78 6.60
N ASN A 388 -15.13 10.89 5.84
CA ASN A 388 -15.09 11.73 4.66
C ASN A 388 -15.96 11.20 3.51
N LEU A 389 -15.92 9.89 3.25
CA LEU A 389 -16.74 9.25 2.24
C LEU A 389 -18.21 9.18 2.64
N ARG A 390 -18.48 8.97 3.93
CA ARG A 390 -19.83 8.93 4.48
C ARG A 390 -20.63 10.22 4.21
N PHE A 391 -19.99 11.38 4.40
CA PHE A 391 -20.60 12.69 4.17
C PHE A 391 -20.33 13.26 2.78
N PHE A 392 -19.57 12.60 1.95
CA PHE A 392 -19.17 12.90 0.57
C PHE A 392 -18.44 14.24 0.39
N LYS A 393 -18.92 15.34 0.93
CA LYS A 393 -18.28 16.67 0.83
C LYS A 393 -16.90 16.73 1.46
N PRO A 394 -16.65 16.13 2.64
CA PRO A 394 -15.31 16.09 3.24
C PRO A 394 -14.27 15.35 2.40
N ILE A 395 -14.65 14.29 1.64
CA ILE A 395 -13.67 13.62 0.78
C ILE A 395 -13.22 14.52 -0.37
N ILE A 396 -14.13 15.32 -0.95
CA ILE A 396 -13.79 16.32 -1.96
C ILE A 396 -12.81 17.36 -1.40
N ALA A 397 -13.07 17.83 -0.17
CA ALA A 397 -12.19 18.74 0.53
C ALA A 397 -10.79 18.15 0.78
N GLY A 398 -10.73 16.87 1.19
CA GLY A 398 -9.50 16.12 1.32
C GLY A 398 -8.74 15.97 0.01
N CYS A 399 -9.44 15.72 -1.11
CA CYS A 399 -8.83 15.68 -2.44
C CYS A 399 -8.21 17.03 -2.80
N ILE A 400 -8.93 18.15 -2.60
CA ILE A 400 -8.43 19.51 -2.88
C ILE A 400 -7.20 19.81 -2.02
N GLY A 401 -7.27 19.56 -0.71
CA GLY A 401 -6.13 19.75 0.19
C GLY A 401 -4.93 18.89 -0.17
N GLY A 402 -5.17 17.63 -0.58
CA GLY A 402 -4.13 16.73 -1.08
C GLY A 402 -3.44 17.27 -2.33
N GLY A 403 -4.21 17.81 -3.29
CA GLY A 403 -3.67 18.47 -4.47
C GLY A 403 -2.82 19.71 -4.11
N CYS A 404 -3.32 20.56 -3.19
CA CYS A 404 -2.57 21.75 -2.76
C CYS A 404 -1.27 21.37 -2.02
N GLY A 405 -1.29 20.35 -1.15
CA GLY A 405 -0.09 19.85 -0.50
C GLY A 405 0.90 19.25 -1.49
N ALA A 406 0.42 18.48 -2.46
CA ALA A 406 1.25 17.94 -3.55
C ALA A 406 1.87 19.01 -4.43
N LEU A 407 1.16 20.12 -4.65
CA LEU A 407 1.71 21.29 -5.34
C LEU A 407 2.91 21.86 -4.58
N VAL A 408 2.82 21.97 -3.24
CA VAL A 408 3.97 22.40 -2.41
C VAL A 408 5.14 21.42 -2.58
N CYS A 409 4.88 20.09 -2.59
CA CYS A 409 5.94 19.10 -2.84
C CYS A 409 6.67 19.38 -4.16
N ALA A 410 5.94 19.64 -5.24
CA ALA A 410 6.53 19.94 -6.55
C ALA A 410 7.33 21.24 -6.56
N LEU A 411 6.75 22.34 -6.04
CA LEU A 411 7.39 23.64 -6.03
C LEU A 411 8.66 23.71 -5.17
N THR A 412 8.76 22.84 -4.17
CA THR A 412 9.92 22.75 -3.27
C THR A 412 10.84 21.58 -3.59
N SER A 413 10.53 20.78 -4.63
CA SER A 413 11.22 19.54 -4.97
C SER A 413 11.39 18.63 -3.74
N LEU A 414 10.35 18.55 -2.91
CA LEU A 414 10.35 17.77 -1.68
C LEU A 414 10.49 16.29 -2.00
N ALA A 415 11.50 15.64 -1.43
CA ALA A 415 11.81 14.26 -1.63
C ALA A 415 12.00 13.52 -0.31
N ALA A 416 11.72 12.22 -0.30
CA ALA A 416 11.93 11.34 0.84
C ALA A 416 13.06 10.35 0.57
N SER A 417 13.87 10.06 1.59
CA SER A 417 14.98 9.11 1.55
C SER A 417 14.57 7.64 1.72
N GLY A 418 13.28 7.38 1.92
CA GLY A 418 12.73 6.05 2.11
C GLY A 418 11.23 6.04 1.87
N THR A 419 10.56 4.91 2.10
CA THR A 419 9.11 4.76 1.94
C THR A 419 8.47 4.03 3.12
N GLY A 420 7.13 3.96 3.13
CA GLY A 420 6.33 3.17 4.06
C GLY A 420 5.74 3.96 5.24
N VAL A 421 6.12 5.21 5.45
CA VAL A 421 5.61 6.06 6.55
C VAL A 421 5.16 7.41 6.00
N THR A 422 3.95 7.82 6.33
CA THR A 422 3.32 9.08 5.94
C THR A 422 2.83 9.87 7.15
N GLY A 423 2.15 10.99 6.94
CA GLY A 423 1.64 11.83 8.01
C GLY A 423 2.76 12.52 8.78
N ILE A 424 2.57 12.75 10.06
CA ILE A 424 3.57 13.46 10.90
C ILE A 424 4.91 12.72 10.95
N PHE A 425 4.88 11.40 10.94
CA PHE A 425 6.11 10.59 10.96
C PHE A 425 6.84 10.57 9.62
N GLY A 426 6.19 10.94 8.50
CA GLY A 426 6.82 11.09 7.19
C GLY A 426 7.92 12.15 7.17
N ILE A 427 7.90 13.11 8.09
CA ILE A 427 8.97 14.11 8.26
C ILE A 427 10.33 13.44 8.47
N LEU A 428 10.37 12.27 9.13
CA LEU A 428 11.60 11.54 9.39
C LEU A 428 12.28 11.04 8.11
N LEU A 429 11.50 10.83 7.05
CA LEU A 429 12.01 10.46 5.73
C LEU A 429 12.37 11.67 4.86
N CYS A 430 11.97 12.87 5.28
CA CYS A 430 12.19 14.15 4.59
C CYS A 430 13.09 15.10 5.39
N LEU A 431 13.96 14.58 6.27
CA LEU A 431 14.77 15.40 7.18
C LEU A 431 15.85 16.25 6.48
N ALA A 432 16.14 16.01 5.20
CA ALA A 432 16.93 16.93 4.39
C ALA A 432 16.15 18.24 4.07
N GLN A 433 14.82 18.21 4.16
CA GLN A 433 13.92 19.30 3.81
C GLN A 433 12.75 19.44 4.83
N PRO A 434 13.03 19.57 6.13
CA PRO A 434 12.01 19.50 7.18
C PRO A 434 11.03 20.67 7.15
N VAL A 435 11.51 21.87 6.75
CA VAL A 435 10.69 23.07 6.63
C VAL A 435 9.69 22.92 5.50
N GLN A 436 10.15 22.41 4.36
CA GLN A 436 9.30 22.16 3.19
C GLN A 436 8.21 21.12 3.52
N TYR A 437 8.58 20.07 4.27
CA TYR A 437 7.61 19.09 4.75
C TYR A 437 6.57 19.71 5.69
N ALA A 438 7.00 20.54 6.63
CA ALA A 438 6.10 21.24 7.55
C ALA A 438 5.14 22.19 6.80
N ILE A 439 5.61 22.92 5.78
CA ILE A 439 4.77 23.77 4.92
C ILE A 439 3.76 22.92 4.16
N MET A 440 4.18 21.81 3.54
CA MET A 440 3.30 20.88 2.86
C MET A 440 2.23 20.34 3.81
N PHE A 441 2.63 19.91 5.01
CA PHE A 441 1.72 19.41 6.05
C PHE A 441 0.67 20.48 6.41
N ALA A 442 1.12 21.70 6.69
CA ALA A 442 0.23 22.80 7.05
C ALA A 442 -0.74 23.15 5.91
N VAL A 443 -0.26 23.25 4.67
CA VAL A 443 -1.10 23.57 3.51
C VAL A 443 -2.13 22.47 3.28
N ALA A 444 -1.72 21.20 3.26
CA ALA A 444 -2.64 20.08 3.07
C ALA A 444 -3.73 20.02 4.15
N ALA A 445 -3.35 20.16 5.42
CA ALA A 445 -4.28 20.12 6.56
C ALA A 445 -5.21 21.33 6.58
N LEU A 446 -4.69 22.55 6.44
CA LEU A 446 -5.49 23.78 6.56
C LEU A 446 -6.43 23.97 5.38
N VAL A 447 -5.98 23.72 4.15
CA VAL A 447 -6.85 23.84 2.96
C VAL A 447 -7.98 22.83 3.03
N SER A 448 -7.67 21.54 3.32
CA SER A 448 -8.72 20.53 3.45
C SER A 448 -9.68 20.81 4.61
N PHE A 449 -9.16 21.29 5.75
CA PHE A 449 -9.99 21.73 6.87
C PHE A 449 -10.93 22.87 6.47
N ALA A 450 -10.39 23.95 5.88
CA ALA A 450 -11.18 25.12 5.52
C ALA A 450 -12.28 24.77 4.49
N VAL A 451 -11.91 24.05 3.43
CA VAL A 451 -12.87 23.60 2.40
C VAL A 451 -13.93 22.68 2.99
N SER A 452 -13.54 21.70 3.82
CA SER A 452 -14.48 20.79 4.48
C SER A 452 -15.38 21.55 5.44
N PHE A 453 -14.84 22.49 6.21
CA PHE A 453 -15.62 23.31 7.15
C PHE A 453 -16.70 24.14 6.44
N VAL A 454 -16.41 24.66 5.24
CA VAL A 454 -17.39 25.39 4.43
C VAL A 454 -18.43 24.43 3.84
N LEU A 455 -18.01 23.34 3.23
CA LEU A 455 -18.87 22.45 2.47
C LEU A 455 -19.72 21.51 3.33
N TYR A 456 -19.19 21.05 4.48
CA TYR A 456 -19.94 20.16 5.38
C TYR A 456 -21.11 20.91 6.02
N LYS A 457 -22.26 20.28 6.03
CA LYS A 457 -23.45 20.75 6.77
C LYS A 457 -23.91 19.60 7.63
N ASP A 458 -24.19 19.88 8.91
CA ASP A 458 -24.87 18.91 9.77
C ASP A 458 -26.25 18.60 9.18
N GLU A 459 -26.59 17.33 9.07
CA GLU A 459 -27.95 16.93 8.74
C GLU A 459 -28.82 17.14 9.98
N PRO A 460 -30.00 17.78 9.84
CA PRO A 460 -30.91 17.93 10.96
C PRO A 460 -31.33 16.54 11.45
N LYS A 461 -31.30 16.33 12.78
CA LYS A 461 -31.81 15.09 13.38
C LYS A 461 -33.25 14.89 12.96
N ALA A 462 -33.60 13.68 12.53
CA ALA A 462 -34.98 13.29 12.21
C ALA A 462 -36.00 13.53 13.36
N SER A 463 -35.54 13.88 14.56
CA SER A 463 -36.36 14.23 15.72
C SER A 463 -36.79 15.71 15.79
N GLU A 464 -36.31 16.59 14.91
CA GLU A 464 -36.77 18.00 14.84
C GLU A 464 -37.78 18.26 13.73
N GLN A 465 -38.21 17.20 13.02
CA GLN A 465 -39.31 17.27 11.98
C GLN A 465 -40.60 16.59 12.41
N ALA A 466 -40.81 16.31 13.70
CA ALA A 466 -42.05 15.80 14.24
C ALA A 466 -42.80 16.89 15.03
#